data_88db5b9cf8ed515e17f6a791c5fcbe9b
#
_entry.id   88db5b9cf8ed515e17f6a791c5fcbe9b
#
_cell.length_a   1.000
_cell.length_b   1.000
_cell.length_c   1.000
_cell.angle_alpha   90.00
_cell.angle_beta   90.00
_cell.angle_gamma   90.00
#
_symmetry.space_group_name_H-M   'P 1'
#
loop_
_entity.id
_entity.type
_entity.pdbx_description
1 polymer ?
#
loop_
_entity_poly.entity_id
_entity_poly.type
_entity_poly.pdbx_seq_one_letter_code
_entity_poly.pdbx_strand_id
1 'polypeptide(L)'
;MLDPFALPFAATVSPDAKRAKRLTWDSREASPDVAFVALAGEKMHGNQFVRQALDAGAPFVLTDLDVPRSVRVPDAQAALFEWARHERAKNAFVVGITGSAGKTTAKAYAAAALDAHYMPVYNTMPAIACFLVQYGASARPLVVEMGIDRLGEMAELMDLVRPDVGVVTTIGPTHLEQLGSIENIAREKGGILQAGRKLVGSQAAPYFPPSEYEGVESYGFGDVTHAGHDLEITSEVARFAFGRRRVILPLAAKVQAEAAVLGLVLAQQVGIALADAAVRMSSVNVPAGRYRVLLGRYTVIDDAYNASPIAVRAALDALHAHTGRRISVLGRMLELGPTERELHAEVGDYARAQADLTYGVGEFARELGDQAFATVPELTAALLSEVRDGDTVLIKASRGISMTPEQRASAGVGLDTVVEALLAAREQGEVKGV
;
A
#
# COMPACT_ATOMS: atom_id res chain seq x y z
N MET A 1 4.46 -24.98 -9.25
CA MET A 1 3.76 -25.11 -10.56
C MET A 1 2.31 -25.41 -10.27
N LEU A 2 1.39 -24.64 -10.83
CA LEU A 2 -0.05 -24.86 -10.74
C LEU A 2 -0.45 -25.95 -11.74
N ASP A 3 -1.09 -26.99 -11.24
CA ASP A 3 -1.50 -28.15 -12.05
C ASP A 3 -3.03 -28.11 -12.29
N PRO A 4 -3.50 -27.90 -13.53
CA PRO A 4 -4.92 -27.83 -13.81
C PRO A 4 -5.65 -29.17 -13.60
N PHE A 5 -4.93 -30.29 -13.48
CA PHE A 5 -5.51 -31.62 -13.24
C PHE A 5 -5.51 -32.02 -11.75
N ALA A 6 -4.94 -31.18 -10.85
CA ALA A 6 -4.89 -31.41 -9.41
C ALA A 6 -5.56 -30.25 -8.64
N LEU A 7 -6.84 -30.04 -8.91
CA LEU A 7 -7.64 -28.95 -8.33
C LEU A 7 -8.39 -29.42 -7.08
N PRO A 8 -8.62 -28.54 -6.08
CA PRO A 8 -9.38 -28.87 -4.89
C PRO A 8 -10.91 -28.88 -5.09
N PHE A 9 -11.38 -28.60 -6.30
CA PHE A 9 -12.80 -28.51 -6.66
C PHE A 9 -13.09 -29.27 -7.95
N ALA A 10 -14.37 -29.54 -8.19
CA ALA A 10 -14.82 -30.21 -9.42
C ALA A 10 -14.73 -29.28 -10.62
N ALA A 11 -14.07 -29.74 -11.69
CA ALA A 11 -13.94 -29.01 -12.95
C ALA A 11 -13.86 -29.99 -14.12
N THR A 12 -14.29 -29.53 -15.30
CA THR A 12 -13.99 -30.22 -16.57
C THR A 12 -12.72 -29.61 -17.15
N VAL A 13 -11.65 -30.37 -17.21
CA VAL A 13 -10.34 -29.89 -17.66
C VAL A 13 -10.10 -30.35 -19.09
N SER A 14 -9.80 -29.41 -19.99
CA SER A 14 -9.42 -29.68 -21.37
C SER A 14 -8.13 -30.49 -21.42
N PRO A 15 -8.01 -31.58 -22.26
CA PRO A 15 -6.82 -32.42 -22.31
C PRO A 15 -5.55 -31.70 -22.73
N ASP A 16 -5.65 -30.56 -23.40
CA ASP A 16 -4.53 -29.71 -23.87
C ASP A 16 -4.15 -28.62 -22.85
N ALA A 17 -4.79 -28.55 -21.69
CA ALA A 17 -4.37 -27.69 -20.58
C ALA A 17 -3.00 -28.10 -20.06
N LYS A 18 -2.17 -27.12 -19.67
CA LYS A 18 -0.80 -27.32 -19.22
C LYS A 18 -0.58 -26.66 -17.85
N ARG A 19 0.46 -27.08 -17.15
CA ARG A 19 0.87 -26.48 -15.87
C ARG A 19 1.32 -25.03 -16.07
N ALA A 20 0.97 -24.15 -15.12
CA ALA A 20 1.37 -22.76 -15.10
C ALA A 20 2.34 -22.46 -13.94
N LYS A 21 3.15 -21.42 -14.06
CA LYS A 21 3.96 -20.90 -12.96
C LYS A 21 3.17 -19.94 -12.10
N ARG A 22 2.25 -19.17 -12.71
CA ARG A 22 1.46 -18.12 -12.06
C ARG A 22 0.02 -18.12 -12.57
N LEU A 23 -0.88 -17.54 -11.78
CA LEU A 23 -2.27 -17.28 -12.11
C LEU A 23 -2.52 -15.76 -12.10
N THR A 24 -3.30 -15.24 -13.03
CA THR A 24 -3.69 -13.83 -13.10
C THR A 24 -5.15 -13.65 -13.47
N TRP A 25 -5.75 -12.57 -13.02
CA TRP A 25 -7.08 -12.10 -13.46
C TRP A 25 -6.98 -10.98 -14.53
N ASP A 26 -5.76 -10.49 -14.82
CA ASP A 26 -5.50 -9.49 -15.85
C ASP A 26 -5.03 -10.19 -17.13
N SER A 27 -5.86 -10.18 -18.16
CA SER A 27 -5.56 -10.84 -19.44
C SER A 27 -4.30 -10.31 -20.13
N ARG A 28 -3.87 -9.08 -19.80
CA ARG A 28 -2.66 -8.45 -20.35
C ARG A 28 -1.37 -9.09 -19.81
N GLU A 29 -1.47 -9.77 -18.65
CA GLU A 29 -0.36 -10.51 -18.05
C GLU A 29 -0.29 -11.97 -18.49
N ALA A 30 -1.28 -12.45 -19.25
CA ALA A 30 -1.30 -13.82 -19.76
C ALA A 30 -0.08 -14.09 -20.66
N SER A 31 0.54 -15.26 -20.51
CA SER A 31 1.75 -15.66 -21.23
C SER A 31 1.91 -17.19 -21.16
N PRO A 32 2.92 -17.80 -21.82
CA PRO A 32 3.17 -19.25 -21.75
C PRO A 32 3.40 -19.81 -20.33
N ASP A 33 3.72 -18.95 -19.37
CA ASP A 33 3.94 -19.33 -17.96
C ASP A 33 2.79 -18.91 -17.03
N VAL A 34 1.84 -18.09 -17.51
CA VAL A 34 0.80 -17.43 -16.69
C VAL A 34 -0.59 -17.82 -17.18
N ALA A 35 -1.32 -18.56 -16.34
CA ALA A 35 -2.71 -18.91 -16.58
C ALA A 35 -3.65 -17.73 -16.27
N PHE A 36 -4.83 -17.70 -16.91
CA PHE A 36 -5.80 -16.63 -16.77
C PHE A 36 -7.07 -17.11 -16.08
N VAL A 37 -7.66 -16.25 -15.25
CA VAL A 37 -8.98 -16.46 -14.63
C VAL A 37 -9.96 -15.45 -15.19
N ALA A 38 -11.05 -15.93 -15.80
CA ALA A 38 -12.08 -15.10 -16.38
C ALA A 38 -13.13 -14.70 -15.33
N LEU A 39 -12.89 -13.63 -14.58
CA LEU A 39 -13.76 -13.15 -13.53
C LEU A 39 -14.87 -12.24 -14.09
N ALA A 40 -16.04 -12.24 -13.44
CA ALA A 40 -17.06 -11.23 -13.65
C ALA A 40 -16.61 -9.90 -13.04
N GLY A 41 -16.44 -8.86 -13.85
CA GLY A 41 -16.17 -7.49 -13.41
C GLY A 41 -17.43 -6.62 -13.47
N GLU A 42 -17.40 -5.45 -12.83
CA GLU A 42 -18.54 -4.52 -12.81
C GLU A 42 -18.99 -4.04 -14.19
N LYS A 43 -18.04 -3.82 -15.10
CA LYS A 43 -18.32 -3.28 -16.45
C LYS A 43 -18.23 -4.32 -17.55
N MET A 44 -17.42 -5.36 -17.38
CA MET A 44 -17.14 -6.37 -18.39
C MET A 44 -16.88 -7.72 -17.74
N HIS A 45 -17.32 -8.80 -18.39
CA HIS A 45 -17.03 -10.16 -17.95
C HIS A 45 -15.69 -10.61 -18.52
N GLY A 46 -14.83 -11.26 -17.70
CA GLY A 46 -13.51 -11.77 -18.09
C GLY A 46 -13.51 -12.74 -19.27
N ASN A 47 -14.65 -13.38 -19.55
CA ASN A 47 -14.82 -14.25 -20.71
C ASN A 47 -14.54 -13.56 -22.05
N GLN A 48 -14.73 -12.26 -22.15
CA GLN A 48 -14.40 -11.48 -23.35
C GLN A 48 -12.90 -11.48 -23.66
N PHE A 49 -12.08 -11.74 -22.65
CA PHE A 49 -10.61 -11.74 -22.76
C PHE A 49 -10.01 -13.14 -22.82
N VAL A 50 -10.82 -14.20 -22.74
CA VAL A 50 -10.36 -15.60 -22.80
C VAL A 50 -9.56 -15.86 -24.07
N ARG A 51 -10.08 -15.42 -25.23
CA ARG A 51 -9.36 -15.58 -26.50
C ARG A 51 -8.03 -14.86 -26.51
N GLN A 52 -7.98 -13.62 -26.04
CA GLN A 52 -6.74 -12.85 -25.92
C GLN A 52 -5.70 -13.59 -25.05
N ALA A 53 -6.11 -14.12 -23.91
CA ALA A 53 -5.22 -14.88 -23.02
C ALA A 53 -4.70 -16.17 -23.68
N LEU A 54 -5.55 -16.89 -24.41
CA LEU A 54 -5.19 -18.09 -25.16
C LEU A 54 -4.20 -17.79 -26.29
N ASP A 55 -4.42 -16.71 -27.05
CA ASP A 55 -3.55 -16.23 -28.13
C ASP A 55 -2.19 -15.76 -27.58
N ALA A 56 -2.16 -15.18 -26.37
CA ALA A 56 -0.94 -14.86 -25.64
C ALA A 56 -0.19 -16.08 -25.08
N GLY A 57 -0.74 -17.27 -25.24
CA GLY A 57 -0.11 -18.55 -24.89
C GLY A 57 -0.44 -19.07 -23.48
N ALA A 58 -1.47 -18.53 -22.78
CA ALA A 58 -1.84 -19.00 -21.46
C ALA A 58 -1.93 -20.54 -21.39
N PRO A 59 -1.29 -21.20 -20.41
CA PRO A 59 -1.26 -22.66 -20.27
C PRO A 59 -2.64 -23.26 -20.03
N PHE A 60 -3.49 -22.53 -19.29
CA PHE A 60 -4.92 -22.82 -19.14
C PHE A 60 -5.70 -21.53 -18.81
N VAL A 61 -7.00 -21.60 -18.97
CA VAL A 61 -7.94 -20.54 -18.55
C VAL A 61 -9.01 -21.13 -17.63
N LEU A 62 -9.22 -20.53 -16.45
CA LEU A 62 -10.33 -20.85 -15.55
C LEU A 62 -11.56 -20.04 -15.98
N THR A 63 -12.62 -20.71 -16.44
CA THR A 63 -13.77 -20.07 -17.10
C THR A 63 -14.99 -21.00 -17.07
N ASP A 64 -16.18 -20.50 -17.37
CA ASP A 64 -17.38 -21.28 -17.64
C ASP A 64 -17.53 -21.69 -19.13
N LEU A 65 -16.65 -21.18 -20.01
CA LEU A 65 -16.67 -21.47 -21.43
C LEU A 65 -16.01 -22.84 -21.77
N ASP A 66 -16.54 -23.48 -22.80
CA ASP A 66 -15.96 -24.66 -23.42
C ASP A 66 -15.00 -24.25 -24.55
N VAL A 67 -13.73 -24.09 -24.19
CA VAL A 67 -12.66 -23.61 -25.09
C VAL A 67 -11.38 -24.45 -24.91
N PRO A 68 -10.44 -24.42 -25.88
CA PRO A 68 -9.14 -25.06 -25.71
C PRO A 68 -8.44 -24.61 -24.41
N ARG A 69 -7.74 -25.53 -23.78
CA ARG A 69 -7.01 -25.29 -22.53
C ARG A 69 -7.88 -24.76 -21.38
N SER A 70 -9.21 -25.00 -21.42
CA SER A 70 -10.10 -24.59 -20.34
C SER A 70 -9.99 -25.48 -19.10
N VAL A 71 -10.07 -24.87 -17.93
CA VAL A 71 -10.55 -25.43 -16.68
C VAL A 71 -11.95 -24.90 -16.50
N ARG A 72 -12.94 -25.68 -16.92
CA ARG A 72 -14.33 -25.24 -16.96
C ARG A 72 -15.02 -25.50 -15.63
N VAL A 73 -15.60 -24.44 -15.06
CA VAL A 73 -16.37 -24.42 -13.82
C VAL A 73 -17.62 -23.57 -13.99
N PRO A 74 -18.67 -23.79 -13.21
CA PRO A 74 -19.87 -22.96 -13.28
C PRO A 74 -19.64 -21.50 -12.88
N ASP A 75 -18.72 -21.26 -11.94
CA ASP A 75 -18.37 -19.94 -11.40
C ASP A 75 -16.84 -19.89 -11.17
N ALA A 76 -16.16 -19.14 -12.03
CA ALA A 76 -14.70 -19.00 -11.98
C ALA A 76 -14.22 -18.25 -10.73
N GLN A 77 -15.02 -17.33 -10.19
CA GLN A 77 -14.68 -16.59 -8.97
C GLN A 77 -14.81 -17.47 -7.74
N ALA A 78 -15.90 -18.21 -7.61
CA ALA A 78 -16.07 -19.15 -6.51
C ALA A 78 -14.97 -20.22 -6.51
N ALA A 79 -14.64 -20.78 -7.69
CA ALA A 79 -13.57 -21.76 -7.85
C ALA A 79 -12.18 -21.18 -7.50
N LEU A 80 -11.89 -19.94 -7.92
CA LEU A 80 -10.66 -19.24 -7.55
C LEU A 80 -10.53 -19.08 -6.02
N PHE A 81 -11.61 -18.65 -5.35
CA PHE A 81 -11.60 -18.43 -3.90
C PHE A 81 -11.53 -19.75 -3.13
N GLU A 82 -12.16 -20.82 -3.61
CA GLU A 82 -12.01 -22.15 -3.04
C GLU A 82 -10.56 -22.65 -3.16
N TRP A 83 -9.95 -22.47 -4.33
CA TRP A 83 -8.55 -22.81 -4.53
C TRP A 83 -7.63 -22.03 -3.60
N ALA A 84 -7.84 -20.72 -3.51
CA ALA A 84 -7.07 -19.84 -2.65
C ALA A 84 -7.15 -20.27 -1.16
N ARG A 85 -8.36 -20.58 -0.65
CA ARG A 85 -8.54 -21.08 0.73
C ARG A 85 -7.86 -22.43 0.95
N HIS A 86 -7.93 -23.33 -0.04
CA HIS A 86 -7.27 -24.62 0.03
C HIS A 86 -5.73 -24.48 0.10
N GLU A 87 -5.14 -23.62 -0.75
CA GLU A 87 -3.69 -23.38 -0.72
C GLU A 87 -3.27 -22.64 0.56
N ARG A 88 -4.07 -21.62 1.01
CA ARG A 88 -3.82 -20.90 2.26
C ARG A 88 -3.74 -21.85 3.48
N ALA A 89 -4.59 -22.85 3.54
CA ALA A 89 -4.63 -23.80 4.66
C ALA A 89 -3.33 -24.60 4.84
N LYS A 90 -2.46 -24.62 3.82
CA LYS A 90 -1.15 -25.30 3.85
C LYS A 90 -0.04 -24.42 4.42
N ASN A 91 -0.24 -23.08 4.53
CA ASN A 91 0.78 -22.16 5.04
C ASN A 91 0.73 -22.07 6.56
N ALA A 92 1.89 -22.12 7.19
CA ALA A 92 2.01 -22.14 8.64
C ALA A 92 1.87 -20.73 9.29
N PHE A 93 2.11 -19.65 8.53
CA PHE A 93 2.11 -18.30 9.12
C PHE A 93 1.76 -17.23 8.11
N VAL A 94 0.61 -16.60 8.30
CA VAL A 94 0.10 -15.51 7.46
C VAL A 94 -0.21 -14.29 8.30
N VAL A 95 0.32 -13.15 7.89
CA VAL A 95 0.07 -11.83 8.47
C VAL A 95 -0.87 -11.03 7.58
N GLY A 96 -2.03 -10.66 8.08
CA GLY A 96 -2.96 -9.72 7.45
C GLY A 96 -2.71 -8.30 7.97
N ILE A 97 -2.63 -7.32 7.07
CA ILE A 97 -2.38 -5.92 7.44
C ILE A 97 -3.43 -5.01 6.83
N THR A 98 -4.14 -4.26 7.67
CA THR A 98 -5.07 -3.20 7.29
C THR A 98 -4.74 -1.88 7.97
N GLY A 99 -5.49 -0.83 7.67
CA GLY A 99 -5.39 0.50 8.28
C GLY A 99 -5.74 1.63 7.31
N SER A 100 -5.92 2.82 7.81
CA SER A 100 -6.20 4.01 7.01
C SER A 100 -4.97 4.48 6.22
N ALA A 101 -3.78 4.43 6.83
CA ALA A 101 -2.50 4.77 6.22
C ALA A 101 -1.40 3.77 6.62
N GLY A 102 -0.26 3.77 5.93
CA GLY A 102 0.91 2.97 6.30
C GLY A 102 0.86 1.48 5.96
N LYS A 103 -0.25 0.94 5.43
CA LYS A 103 -0.42 -0.49 5.09
C LYS A 103 0.70 -1.05 4.22
N THR A 104 0.98 -0.41 3.09
CA THR A 104 1.98 -0.88 2.12
C THR A 104 3.39 -0.81 2.69
N THR A 105 3.70 0.23 3.48
CA THR A 105 4.97 0.35 4.20
C THR A 105 5.10 -0.76 5.24
N ALA A 106 4.09 -0.95 6.09
CA ALA A 106 4.07 -2.02 7.09
C ALA A 106 4.21 -3.42 6.45
N LYS A 107 3.52 -3.66 5.34
CA LYS A 107 3.65 -4.90 4.54
C LYS A 107 5.07 -5.13 4.06
N ALA A 108 5.72 -4.11 3.49
CA ALA A 108 7.09 -4.24 2.97
C ALA A 108 8.10 -4.55 4.07
N TYR A 109 8.02 -3.85 5.20
CA TYR A 109 8.91 -4.08 6.35
C TYR A 109 8.66 -5.42 7.04
N ALA A 110 7.39 -5.80 7.23
CA ALA A 110 7.02 -7.11 7.77
C ALA A 110 7.52 -8.24 6.86
N ALA A 111 7.32 -8.11 5.55
CA ALA A 111 7.79 -9.11 4.59
C ALA A 111 9.32 -9.23 4.58
N ALA A 112 10.04 -8.12 4.64
CA ALA A 112 11.50 -8.13 4.72
C ALA A 112 11.99 -8.78 6.03
N ALA A 113 11.42 -8.41 7.18
CA ALA A 113 11.78 -8.96 8.48
C ALA A 113 11.60 -10.48 8.51
N LEU A 114 10.50 -10.98 7.97
CA LEU A 114 10.12 -12.40 7.95
C LEU A 114 10.72 -13.20 6.79
N ASP A 115 11.37 -12.58 5.83
CA ASP A 115 11.68 -13.19 4.52
C ASP A 115 10.43 -13.80 3.86
N ALA A 116 9.32 -13.07 3.91
CA ALA A 116 8.00 -13.53 3.50
C ALA A 116 7.71 -13.26 2.02
N HIS A 117 6.76 -14.01 1.45
CA HIS A 117 6.12 -13.61 0.20
C HIS A 117 5.09 -12.51 0.46
N TYR A 118 4.99 -11.54 -0.45
CA TYR A 118 3.97 -10.48 -0.41
C TYR A 118 3.64 -9.98 -1.82
N MET A 119 2.48 -9.35 -1.97
CA MET A 119 2.11 -8.65 -3.20
C MET A 119 2.56 -7.20 -3.16
N PRO A 120 3.34 -6.72 -4.13
CA PRO A 120 3.84 -5.34 -4.10
C PRO A 120 2.75 -4.28 -4.36
N VAL A 121 1.75 -4.54 -5.23
CA VAL A 121 0.88 -3.49 -5.78
C VAL A 121 -0.60 -3.65 -5.41
N TYR A 122 -1.19 -4.83 -5.64
CA TYR A 122 -2.64 -5.02 -5.54
C TYR A 122 -3.07 -5.51 -4.16
N ASN A 123 -4.31 -5.14 -3.76
CA ASN A 123 -4.94 -5.55 -2.50
C ASN A 123 -6.42 -5.92 -2.68
N THR A 124 -6.86 -6.16 -3.94
CA THR A 124 -8.22 -6.60 -4.25
C THR A 124 -8.40 -8.10 -4.01
N MET A 125 -9.63 -8.54 -3.71
CA MET A 125 -9.95 -9.95 -3.48
C MET A 125 -9.41 -10.91 -4.56
N PRO A 126 -9.60 -10.65 -5.87
CA PRO A 126 -9.05 -11.51 -6.92
C PRO A 126 -7.52 -11.58 -6.91
N ALA A 127 -6.87 -10.45 -6.66
CA ALA A 127 -5.41 -10.38 -6.58
C ALA A 127 -4.88 -11.21 -5.42
N ILE A 128 -5.49 -11.06 -4.25
CA ILE A 128 -5.17 -11.82 -3.03
C ILE A 128 -5.40 -13.32 -3.29
N ALA A 129 -6.50 -13.70 -3.93
CA ALA A 129 -6.79 -15.09 -4.25
C ALA A 129 -5.73 -15.70 -5.19
N CYS A 130 -5.35 -15.01 -6.27
CA CYS A 130 -4.28 -15.46 -7.17
C CYS A 130 -2.93 -15.59 -6.43
N PHE A 131 -2.62 -14.66 -5.52
CA PHE A 131 -1.42 -14.73 -4.67
C PHE A 131 -1.44 -15.95 -3.74
N LEU A 132 -2.57 -16.22 -3.09
CA LEU A 132 -2.73 -17.39 -2.22
C LEU A 132 -2.64 -18.72 -3.00
N VAL A 133 -3.22 -18.78 -4.19
CA VAL A 133 -3.08 -19.97 -5.08
C VAL A 133 -1.61 -20.20 -5.42
N GLN A 134 -0.84 -19.15 -5.65
CA GLN A 134 0.56 -19.26 -6.05
C GLN A 134 1.50 -19.57 -4.88
N TYR A 135 1.28 -18.96 -3.72
CA TYR A 135 2.24 -19.01 -2.60
C TYR A 135 1.68 -19.67 -1.34
N GLY A 136 0.38 -19.98 -1.29
CA GLY A 136 -0.27 -20.54 -0.10
C GLY A 136 0.41 -21.82 0.43
N ALA A 137 0.89 -22.68 -0.44
CA ALA A 137 1.64 -23.89 -0.06
C ALA A 137 3.14 -23.66 0.18
N SER A 138 3.64 -22.41 0.17
CA SER A 138 5.04 -22.10 0.46
C SER A 138 5.39 -22.36 1.92
N ALA A 139 6.64 -22.79 2.17
CA ALA A 139 7.19 -22.85 3.53
C ALA A 139 7.53 -21.47 4.10
N ARG A 140 7.61 -20.43 3.25
CA ARG A 140 7.85 -19.04 3.70
C ARG A 140 6.55 -18.42 4.19
N PRO A 141 6.61 -17.54 5.20
CA PRO A 141 5.47 -16.74 5.63
C PRO A 141 4.83 -15.95 4.48
N LEU A 142 3.56 -15.57 4.65
CA LEU A 142 2.87 -14.67 3.74
C LEU A 142 2.51 -13.38 4.47
N VAL A 143 2.65 -12.23 3.77
CA VAL A 143 2.16 -10.93 4.25
C VAL A 143 1.17 -10.38 3.24
N VAL A 144 -0.08 -10.19 3.68
CA VAL A 144 -1.21 -9.80 2.84
C VAL A 144 -1.74 -8.43 3.27
N GLU A 145 -1.78 -7.47 2.35
CA GLU A 145 -2.46 -6.20 2.56
C GLU A 145 -3.96 -6.38 2.33
N MET A 146 -4.76 -6.13 3.36
CA MET A 146 -6.21 -6.28 3.38
C MET A 146 -6.84 -4.88 3.38
N GLY A 147 -6.99 -4.28 2.19
CA GLY A 147 -7.68 -3.01 1.97
C GLY A 147 -9.18 -3.20 1.97
N ILE A 148 -9.92 -2.19 2.44
CA ILE A 148 -11.39 -2.18 2.39
C ILE A 148 -11.90 -0.82 1.92
N ASP A 149 -12.95 -0.83 1.13
CA ASP A 149 -13.62 0.35 0.61
C ASP A 149 -15.11 0.39 1.00
N ARG A 150 -15.70 -0.72 1.46
CA ARG A 150 -17.12 -0.85 1.84
C ARG A 150 -17.31 -1.65 3.14
N LEU A 151 -18.47 -1.51 3.75
CA LEU A 151 -18.88 -2.31 4.91
C LEU A 151 -19.03 -3.80 4.53
N GLY A 152 -18.58 -4.68 5.42
CA GLY A 152 -18.62 -6.15 5.27
C GLY A 152 -17.45 -6.74 4.50
N GLU A 153 -16.62 -5.94 3.87
CA GLU A 153 -15.50 -6.41 3.03
C GLU A 153 -14.38 -7.06 3.86
N MET A 154 -14.15 -6.58 5.08
CA MET A 154 -13.19 -7.21 5.97
C MET A 154 -13.58 -8.65 6.33
N ALA A 155 -14.88 -8.94 6.50
CA ALA A 155 -15.33 -10.30 6.79
C ALA A 155 -15.08 -11.24 5.59
N GLU A 156 -15.27 -10.78 4.36
CA GLU A 156 -14.96 -11.52 3.14
C GLU A 156 -13.46 -11.80 3.02
N LEU A 157 -12.62 -10.78 3.31
CA LEU A 157 -11.16 -10.91 3.32
C LEU A 157 -10.69 -11.87 4.41
N MET A 158 -11.30 -11.83 5.61
CA MET A 158 -10.98 -12.75 6.71
C MET A 158 -11.32 -14.20 6.36
N ASP A 159 -12.44 -14.46 5.67
CA ASP A 159 -12.76 -15.82 5.22
C ASP A 159 -11.76 -16.33 4.17
N LEU A 160 -11.29 -15.45 3.27
CA LEU A 160 -10.34 -15.82 2.22
C LEU A 160 -8.91 -16.00 2.77
N VAL A 161 -8.40 -15.04 3.56
CA VAL A 161 -7.00 -14.95 3.99
C VAL A 161 -6.74 -15.75 5.26
N ARG A 162 -7.67 -15.75 6.24
CA ARG A 162 -7.55 -16.39 7.56
C ARG A 162 -6.20 -16.13 8.20
N PRO A 163 -5.83 -14.87 8.45
CA PRO A 163 -4.52 -14.54 8.96
C PRO A 163 -4.29 -15.10 10.37
N ASP A 164 -3.07 -15.55 10.68
CA ASP A 164 -2.65 -15.94 12.02
C ASP A 164 -2.40 -14.71 12.90
N VAL A 165 -1.93 -13.63 12.26
CA VAL A 165 -1.75 -12.31 12.89
C VAL A 165 -2.54 -11.27 12.13
N GLY A 166 -3.43 -10.56 12.80
CA GLY A 166 -4.15 -9.39 12.28
C GLY A 166 -3.51 -8.09 12.75
N VAL A 167 -3.22 -7.19 11.82
CA VAL A 167 -2.56 -5.90 12.09
C VAL A 167 -3.41 -4.74 11.62
N VAL A 168 -3.69 -3.77 12.50
CA VAL A 168 -4.23 -2.46 12.15
C VAL A 168 -3.15 -1.40 12.31
N THR A 169 -2.72 -0.75 11.22
CA THR A 169 -1.62 0.23 11.29
C THR A 169 -2.08 1.55 11.90
N THR A 170 -3.13 2.16 11.33
CA THR A 170 -3.68 3.45 11.74
C THR A 170 -5.19 3.49 11.52
N ILE A 171 -5.90 4.34 12.27
CA ILE A 171 -7.30 4.69 12.03
C ILE A 171 -7.38 6.20 11.81
N GLY A 172 -8.09 6.60 10.77
CA GLY A 172 -8.32 8.02 10.44
C GLY A 172 -9.24 8.18 9.23
N PRO A 173 -9.58 9.41 8.85
CA PRO A 173 -10.53 9.73 7.80
C PRO A 173 -10.01 9.26 6.42
N THR A 174 -10.53 8.13 5.97
CA THR A 174 -10.34 7.54 4.64
C THR A 174 -11.62 6.82 4.26
N HIS A 175 -12.00 6.84 2.98
CA HIS A 175 -13.24 6.20 2.50
C HIS A 175 -14.50 6.64 3.29
N LEU A 176 -14.51 7.90 3.79
CA LEU A 176 -15.64 8.44 4.56
C LEU A 176 -16.93 8.48 3.74
N GLU A 177 -16.80 8.65 2.42
CA GLU A 177 -17.93 8.64 1.50
C GLU A 177 -18.68 7.31 1.54
N GLN A 178 -17.96 6.19 1.66
CA GLN A 178 -18.52 4.82 1.66
C GLN A 178 -18.79 4.28 3.06
N LEU A 179 -17.93 4.64 4.04
CA LEU A 179 -17.99 4.08 5.40
C LEU A 179 -18.71 5.01 6.39
N GLY A 180 -18.90 6.29 6.04
CA GLY A 180 -19.71 7.27 6.76
C GLY A 180 -19.04 7.92 7.97
N SER A 181 -18.30 7.20 8.81
CA SER A 181 -17.67 7.75 10.01
C SER A 181 -16.36 7.05 10.38
N ILE A 182 -15.54 7.70 11.23
CA ILE A 182 -14.28 7.12 11.74
C ILE A 182 -14.56 5.88 12.60
N GLU A 183 -15.64 5.85 13.35
CA GLU A 183 -16.07 4.72 14.16
C GLU A 183 -16.41 3.50 13.29
N ASN A 184 -17.09 3.73 12.16
CA ASN A 184 -17.35 2.67 11.19
C ASN A 184 -16.08 2.17 10.54
N ILE A 185 -15.14 3.08 10.19
CA ILE A 185 -13.81 2.73 9.67
C ILE A 185 -13.06 1.85 10.69
N ALA A 186 -13.07 2.24 11.97
CA ALA A 186 -12.43 1.48 13.03
C ALA A 186 -13.08 0.10 13.20
N ARG A 187 -14.42 0.04 13.25
CA ARG A 187 -15.17 -1.22 13.38
C ARG A 187 -14.90 -2.17 12.21
N GLU A 188 -14.98 -1.68 10.99
CA GLU A 188 -14.77 -2.48 9.78
C GLU A 188 -13.33 -3.02 9.72
N LYS A 189 -12.33 -2.15 9.90
CA LYS A 189 -10.91 -2.56 9.94
C LYS A 189 -10.61 -3.44 11.16
N GLY A 190 -11.28 -3.21 12.28
CA GLY A 190 -11.18 -4.02 13.50
C GLY A 190 -11.60 -5.47 13.32
N GLY A 191 -12.36 -5.80 12.27
CA GLY A 191 -12.68 -7.18 11.91
C GLY A 191 -11.45 -8.07 11.74
N ILE A 192 -10.30 -7.51 11.35
CA ILE A 192 -9.03 -8.25 11.22
C ILE A 192 -8.50 -8.76 12.57
N LEU A 193 -8.92 -8.15 13.68
CA LEU A 193 -8.54 -8.53 15.04
C LEU A 193 -9.27 -9.79 15.55
N GLN A 194 -10.03 -10.46 14.69
CA GLN A 194 -10.50 -11.85 14.94
C GLN A 194 -9.38 -12.88 14.70
N ALA A 195 -8.22 -12.48 14.16
CA ALA A 195 -7.03 -13.32 14.03
C ALA A 195 -6.52 -13.82 15.39
N GLY A 196 -5.72 -14.90 15.38
CA GLY A 196 -5.17 -15.49 16.58
C GLY A 196 -4.29 -14.54 17.41
N ARG A 197 -3.48 -13.71 16.77
CA ARG A 197 -2.76 -12.60 17.41
C ARG A 197 -3.20 -11.27 16.81
N LYS A 198 -3.30 -10.25 17.65
CA LYS A 198 -3.92 -8.97 17.36
C LYS A 198 -2.93 -7.84 17.63
N LEU A 199 -2.49 -7.15 16.59
CA LEU A 199 -1.53 -6.06 16.72
C LEU A 199 -2.13 -4.75 16.20
N VAL A 200 -1.96 -3.67 16.95
CA VAL A 200 -2.40 -2.33 16.55
C VAL A 200 -1.26 -1.32 16.66
N GLY A 201 -1.10 -0.48 15.66
CA GLY A 201 -0.15 0.64 15.71
C GLY A 201 -0.53 1.64 16.81
N SER A 202 0.46 2.38 17.31
CA SER A 202 0.27 3.37 18.39
C SER A 202 -0.88 4.35 18.12
N GLN A 203 -1.06 4.79 16.87
CA GLN A 203 -2.15 5.70 16.48
C GLN A 203 -3.52 5.02 16.36
N ALA A 204 -3.55 3.71 16.13
CA ALA A 204 -4.80 2.94 16.09
C ALA A 204 -5.25 2.47 17.47
N ALA A 205 -4.34 2.33 18.43
CA ALA A 205 -4.61 1.77 19.74
C ALA A 205 -5.81 2.41 20.50
N PRO A 206 -6.04 3.73 20.45
CA PRO A 206 -7.20 4.34 21.11
C PRO A 206 -8.57 3.83 20.63
N TYR A 207 -8.64 3.30 19.40
CA TYR A 207 -9.88 2.75 18.83
C TYR A 207 -10.14 1.29 19.21
N PHE A 208 -9.16 0.62 19.85
CA PHE A 208 -9.22 -0.79 20.19
C PHE A 208 -8.81 -1.02 21.65
N PRO A 209 -9.57 -0.45 22.61
CA PRO A 209 -9.24 -0.58 24.03
C PRO A 209 -9.32 -2.04 24.48
N PRO A 210 -8.43 -2.49 25.39
CA PRO A 210 -8.43 -3.87 25.90
C PRO A 210 -9.73 -4.31 26.57
N SER A 211 -10.55 -3.37 27.06
CA SER A 211 -11.87 -3.64 27.61
C SER A 211 -12.88 -4.21 26.60
N GLU A 212 -12.69 -3.92 25.31
CA GLU A 212 -13.55 -4.36 24.21
C GLU A 212 -12.86 -5.36 23.29
N TYR A 213 -11.52 -5.29 23.21
CA TYR A 213 -10.70 -6.10 22.34
C TYR A 213 -9.66 -6.89 23.14
N GLU A 214 -10.10 -7.99 23.73
CA GLU A 214 -9.23 -8.85 24.53
C GLU A 214 -8.01 -9.36 23.74
N GLY A 215 -6.82 -9.27 24.36
CA GLY A 215 -5.56 -9.76 23.79
C GLY A 215 -4.99 -8.90 22.66
N VAL A 216 -5.48 -7.65 22.49
CA VAL A 216 -4.86 -6.71 21.57
C VAL A 216 -3.56 -6.17 22.18
N GLU A 217 -2.49 -6.23 21.40
CA GLU A 217 -1.17 -5.69 21.74
C GLU A 217 -0.87 -4.49 20.82
N SER A 218 -0.33 -3.41 21.38
CA SER A 218 0.06 -2.24 20.60
C SER A 218 1.55 -2.23 20.27
N TYR A 219 1.92 -1.62 19.13
CA TYR A 219 3.32 -1.47 18.71
C TYR A 219 3.60 -0.06 18.21
N GLY A 220 4.88 0.34 18.27
CA GLY A 220 5.32 1.65 17.78
C GLY A 220 6.24 2.36 18.76
N PHE A 221 6.03 3.67 18.95
CA PHE A 221 6.79 4.49 19.90
C PHE A 221 5.83 5.11 20.92
N GLY A 222 6.34 5.33 22.15
CA GLY A 222 5.57 5.85 23.27
C GLY A 222 5.04 4.74 24.18
N ASP A 223 3.87 4.96 24.79
CA ASP A 223 3.23 4.01 25.72
C ASP A 223 2.47 2.93 24.95
N VAL A 224 3.18 1.89 24.57
CA VAL A 224 2.66 0.75 23.80
C VAL A 224 3.27 -0.55 24.30
N THR A 225 2.60 -1.69 24.03
CA THR A 225 3.04 -3.03 24.47
C THR A 225 4.45 -3.38 23.91
N HIS A 226 4.69 -3.07 22.65
CA HIS A 226 5.95 -3.34 21.96
C HIS A 226 6.58 -2.03 21.50
N ALA A 227 7.34 -1.40 22.40
CA ALA A 227 7.90 -0.08 22.19
C ALA A 227 9.28 -0.12 21.52
N GLY A 228 9.44 0.68 20.47
CA GLY A 228 10.72 1.22 20.07
C GLY A 228 11.09 2.42 20.95
N HIS A 229 12.37 2.60 21.24
CA HIS A 229 12.89 3.67 22.11
C HIS A 229 13.94 4.49 21.38
N ASP A 230 14.22 5.68 21.90
CA ASP A 230 15.30 6.57 21.43
C ASP A 230 15.23 6.84 19.91
N LEU A 231 14.01 7.17 19.44
CA LEU A 231 13.79 7.47 18.03
C LEU A 231 14.44 8.80 17.66
N GLU A 232 15.43 8.74 16.78
CA GLU A 232 16.04 9.89 16.13
C GLU A 232 15.75 9.82 14.61
N ILE A 233 15.26 10.91 14.04
CA ILE A 233 15.00 11.04 12.60
C ILE A 233 15.79 12.22 12.08
N THR A 234 16.58 11.97 11.04
CA THR A 234 17.29 12.99 10.25
C THR A 234 16.91 12.86 8.78
N SER A 235 17.35 13.77 7.93
CA SER A 235 17.20 13.68 6.48
C SER A 235 17.80 12.42 5.84
N GLU A 236 18.72 11.74 6.53
CA GLU A 236 19.47 10.60 6.01
C GLU A 236 19.04 9.25 6.63
N VAL A 237 18.67 9.28 7.92
CA VAL A 237 18.40 8.03 8.64
C VAL A 237 17.31 8.21 9.70
N ALA A 238 16.59 7.12 9.98
CA ALA A 238 15.90 6.92 11.25
C ALA A 238 16.68 5.91 12.09
N ARG A 239 16.93 6.22 13.36
CA ARG A 239 17.61 5.36 14.34
C ARG A 239 16.70 5.16 15.53
N PHE A 240 16.66 3.94 16.04
CA PHE A 240 15.93 3.63 17.28
C PHE A 240 16.47 2.36 17.93
N ALA A 241 16.07 2.11 19.17
CA ALA A 241 16.33 0.86 19.88
C ALA A 241 15.05 0.03 20.00
N PHE A 242 15.16 -1.30 19.87
CA PHE A 242 14.10 -2.26 20.20
C PHE A 242 14.68 -3.35 21.09
N GLY A 243 14.27 -3.38 22.35
CA GLY A 243 14.99 -4.11 23.39
C GLY A 243 16.43 -3.66 23.47
N ARG A 244 17.40 -4.60 23.31
CA ARG A 244 18.85 -4.29 23.29
C ARG A 244 19.41 -4.06 21.89
N ARG A 245 18.58 -4.11 20.84
CA ARG A 245 19.02 -3.97 19.45
C ARG A 245 18.88 -2.54 18.97
N ARG A 246 19.95 -1.95 18.45
CA ARG A 246 19.90 -0.72 17.66
C ARG A 246 19.50 -1.05 16.22
N VAL A 247 18.61 -0.25 15.66
CA VAL A 247 18.10 -0.33 14.28
C VAL A 247 18.41 0.98 13.58
N ILE A 248 18.89 0.89 12.35
CA ILE A 248 19.20 2.05 11.49
C ILE A 248 18.51 1.78 10.14
N LEU A 249 17.69 2.73 9.73
CA LEU A 249 16.94 2.67 8.47
C LEU A 249 17.37 3.88 7.62
N PRO A 250 17.99 3.67 6.45
CA PRO A 250 18.36 4.75 5.55
C PRO A 250 17.12 5.46 4.99
N LEU A 251 17.20 6.80 4.88
CA LEU A 251 16.17 7.65 4.25
C LEU A 251 14.74 7.37 4.74
N ALA A 252 14.58 7.12 6.04
CA ALA A 252 13.31 6.69 6.63
C ALA A 252 12.71 7.78 7.53
N ALA A 253 11.39 7.89 7.48
CA ALA A 253 10.60 8.69 8.40
C ALA A 253 10.00 7.84 9.55
N LYS A 254 9.23 8.47 10.44
CA LYS A 254 8.58 7.79 11.56
C LYS A 254 7.72 6.61 11.13
N VAL A 255 6.99 6.71 10.01
CA VAL A 255 6.14 5.63 9.50
C VAL A 255 6.93 4.36 9.15
N GLN A 256 8.16 4.50 8.60
CA GLN A 256 9.03 3.37 8.34
C GLN A 256 9.63 2.81 9.63
N ALA A 257 9.95 3.66 10.59
CA ALA A 257 10.42 3.22 11.91
C ALA A 257 9.35 2.42 12.67
N GLU A 258 8.09 2.87 12.65
CA GLU A 258 6.95 2.12 13.21
C GLU A 258 6.72 0.78 12.49
N ALA A 259 6.81 0.78 11.16
CA ALA A 259 6.74 -0.45 10.37
C ALA A 259 7.89 -1.43 10.68
N ALA A 260 9.08 -0.92 10.98
CA ALA A 260 10.20 -1.75 11.41
C ALA A 260 10.00 -2.32 12.82
N VAL A 261 9.41 -1.57 13.75
CA VAL A 261 9.00 -2.12 15.05
C VAL A 261 8.03 -3.29 14.86
N LEU A 262 7.01 -3.14 14.02
CA LEU A 262 6.12 -4.26 13.65
C LEU A 262 6.90 -5.45 13.11
N GLY A 263 7.83 -5.23 12.16
CA GLY A 263 8.68 -6.28 11.60
C GLY A 263 9.47 -7.04 12.66
N LEU A 264 10.03 -6.33 13.66
CA LEU A 264 10.76 -6.94 14.78
C LEU A 264 9.84 -7.77 15.68
N VAL A 265 8.64 -7.27 16.00
CA VAL A 265 7.63 -8.01 16.78
C VAL A 265 7.24 -9.31 16.09
N LEU A 266 7.01 -9.27 14.79
CA LEU A 266 6.67 -10.44 13.98
C LEU A 266 7.84 -11.42 13.87
N ALA A 267 9.08 -10.92 13.70
CA ALA A 267 10.29 -11.74 13.66
C ALA A 267 10.50 -12.52 14.96
N GLN A 268 10.30 -11.87 16.12
CA GLN A 268 10.35 -12.55 17.43
C GLN A 268 9.35 -13.70 17.53
N GLN A 269 8.14 -13.51 17.00
CA GLN A 269 7.07 -14.51 17.07
C GLN A 269 7.44 -15.81 16.34
N VAL A 270 8.16 -15.72 15.23
CA VAL A 270 8.56 -16.88 14.43
C VAL A 270 10.01 -17.31 14.68
N GLY A 271 10.67 -16.76 15.71
CA GLY A 271 12.01 -17.15 16.12
C GLY A 271 13.14 -16.66 15.21
N ILE A 272 12.88 -15.64 14.38
CA ILE A 272 13.92 -14.99 13.57
C ILE A 272 14.74 -14.04 14.45
N ALA A 273 16.07 -14.11 14.34
CA ALA A 273 16.96 -13.23 15.09
C ALA A 273 16.70 -11.75 14.71
N LEU A 274 16.57 -10.89 15.73
CA LEU A 274 16.29 -9.45 15.51
C LEU A 274 17.40 -8.77 14.69
N ALA A 275 18.64 -9.28 14.76
CA ALA A 275 19.75 -8.78 13.94
C ALA A 275 19.50 -8.99 12.45
N ASP A 276 19.06 -10.20 12.07
CA ASP A 276 18.83 -10.57 10.69
C ASP A 276 17.61 -9.80 10.14
N ALA A 277 16.54 -9.70 10.94
CA ALA A 277 15.36 -8.91 10.60
C ALA A 277 15.73 -7.43 10.37
N ALA A 278 16.52 -6.82 11.25
CA ALA A 278 16.97 -5.44 11.12
C ALA A 278 17.80 -5.20 9.85
N VAL A 279 18.74 -6.11 9.54
CA VAL A 279 19.55 -6.05 8.31
C VAL A 279 18.68 -6.14 7.06
N ARG A 280 17.71 -7.06 7.02
CA ARG A 280 16.79 -7.17 5.88
C ARG A 280 15.94 -5.90 5.71
N MET A 281 15.45 -5.35 6.82
CA MET A 281 14.63 -4.12 6.79
C MET A 281 15.41 -2.88 6.37
N SER A 282 16.72 -2.79 6.65
CA SER A 282 17.54 -1.65 6.20
C SER A 282 17.73 -1.59 4.68
N SER A 283 17.41 -2.67 3.98
CA SER A 283 17.49 -2.79 2.52
C SER A 283 16.11 -2.72 1.83
N VAL A 284 15.03 -2.38 2.58
CA VAL A 284 13.69 -2.26 2.01
C VAL A 284 13.66 -1.14 1.00
N ASN A 285 13.35 -1.48 -0.25
CA ASN A 285 13.09 -0.49 -1.29
C ASN A 285 11.60 -0.11 -1.25
N VAL A 286 11.32 1.09 -0.77
CA VAL A 286 9.97 1.61 -0.70
C VAL A 286 9.45 1.86 -2.12
N PRO A 287 8.24 1.37 -2.48
CA PRO A 287 7.69 1.61 -3.80
C PRO A 287 7.57 3.11 -4.14
N ALA A 288 7.64 3.46 -5.42
CA ALA A 288 7.43 4.83 -5.88
C ALA A 288 6.10 5.40 -5.34
N GLY A 289 6.12 6.68 -4.98
CA GLY A 289 4.96 7.36 -4.41
C GLY A 289 4.63 7.02 -2.95
N ARG A 290 5.51 6.32 -2.22
CA ARG A 290 5.28 5.90 -0.82
C ARG A 290 6.36 6.43 0.12
N TYR A 291 6.54 7.76 0.17
CA TYR A 291 7.59 8.43 0.93
C TYR A 291 8.99 7.98 0.50
N ARG A 292 9.26 8.03 -0.80
CA ARG A 292 10.58 7.73 -1.35
C ARG A 292 11.43 9.00 -1.41
N VAL A 293 12.54 9.01 -0.68
CA VAL A 293 13.49 10.13 -0.67
C VAL A 293 14.49 9.98 -1.79
N LEU A 294 14.56 10.97 -2.67
CA LEU A 294 15.40 11.01 -3.88
C LEU A 294 16.39 12.17 -3.74
N LEU A 295 17.61 11.83 -3.33
CA LEU A 295 18.69 12.80 -3.11
C LEU A 295 19.25 13.34 -4.42
N GLY A 296 19.71 14.60 -4.43
CA GLY A 296 20.35 15.29 -5.53
C GLY A 296 20.69 16.73 -5.14
N ARG A 297 20.90 17.64 -6.11
CA ARG A 297 21.13 19.06 -5.81
C ARG A 297 20.00 19.69 -4.97
N TYR A 298 18.79 19.18 -5.11
CA TYR A 298 17.67 19.31 -4.17
C TYR A 298 17.08 17.93 -3.90
N THR A 299 16.46 17.75 -2.76
CA THR A 299 15.83 16.49 -2.37
C THR A 299 14.36 16.48 -2.78
N VAL A 300 13.91 15.39 -3.40
CA VAL A 300 12.49 15.15 -3.71
C VAL A 300 11.98 14.01 -2.81
N ILE A 301 10.92 14.29 -2.06
CA ILE A 301 10.18 13.27 -1.29
C ILE A 301 8.93 12.92 -2.11
N ASP A 302 9.01 11.78 -2.80
CA ASP A 302 7.93 11.23 -3.61
C ASP A 302 6.96 10.46 -2.73
N ASP A 303 5.83 11.07 -2.39
CA ASP A 303 4.72 10.46 -1.66
C ASP A 303 3.38 10.66 -2.41
N ALA A 304 3.45 10.63 -3.75
CA ALA A 304 2.35 10.99 -4.64
C ALA A 304 1.38 9.84 -4.97
N TYR A 305 1.50 8.66 -4.35
CA TYR A 305 0.62 7.53 -4.67
C TYR A 305 -0.80 7.70 -4.15
N ASN A 306 -0.97 8.17 -2.90
CA ASN A 306 -2.27 8.44 -2.30
C ASN A 306 -2.16 9.47 -1.17
N ALA A 307 -3.26 10.13 -0.83
CA ALA A 307 -3.31 11.11 0.25
C ALA A 307 -4.57 10.93 1.11
N SER A 308 -4.40 11.12 2.41
CA SER A 308 -5.45 11.27 3.40
C SER A 308 -4.94 12.20 4.49
N PRO A 309 -5.80 12.84 5.30
CA PRO A 309 -5.35 13.81 6.31
C PRO A 309 -4.25 13.28 7.23
N ILE A 310 -4.40 12.06 7.75
CA ILE A 310 -3.39 11.43 8.61
C ILE A 310 -2.07 11.16 7.88
N ALA A 311 -2.13 10.73 6.62
CA ALA A 311 -0.93 10.44 5.84
C ALA A 311 -0.20 11.71 5.40
N VAL A 312 -0.93 12.80 5.09
CA VAL A 312 -0.33 14.09 4.74
C VAL A 312 0.36 14.70 5.97
N ARG A 313 -0.29 14.70 7.14
CA ARG A 313 0.33 15.19 8.39
C ARG A 313 1.61 14.42 8.71
N ALA A 314 1.60 13.10 8.62
CA ALA A 314 2.81 12.28 8.85
C ALA A 314 3.95 12.58 7.86
N ALA A 315 3.64 12.87 6.60
CA ALA A 315 4.63 13.27 5.61
C ALA A 315 5.19 14.68 5.86
N LEU A 316 4.36 15.61 6.33
CA LEU A 316 4.77 16.96 6.71
C LEU A 316 5.66 16.95 7.98
N ASP A 317 5.34 16.13 8.98
CA ASP A 317 6.20 15.91 10.14
C ASP A 317 7.59 15.40 9.73
N ALA A 318 7.61 14.49 8.76
CA ALA A 318 8.85 13.99 8.23
C ALA A 318 9.62 15.03 7.39
N LEU A 319 8.94 15.88 6.63
CA LEU A 319 9.53 17.01 5.93
C LEU A 319 10.22 17.98 6.91
N HIS A 320 9.60 18.21 8.08
CA HIS A 320 10.15 19.09 9.12
C HIS A 320 11.54 18.64 9.63
N ALA A 321 11.86 17.35 9.55
CA ALA A 321 13.18 16.81 9.94
C ALA A 321 14.30 17.11 8.92
N HIS A 322 13.95 17.61 7.73
CA HIS A 322 14.94 17.97 6.71
C HIS A 322 15.52 19.37 6.94
N THR A 323 16.79 19.53 6.58
CA THR A 323 17.50 20.81 6.60
C THR A 323 17.28 21.57 5.28
N GLY A 324 17.56 22.88 5.29
CA GLY A 324 17.34 23.74 4.13
C GLY A 324 15.88 24.20 4.02
N ARG A 325 15.54 24.81 2.88
CA ARG A 325 14.18 25.28 2.63
C ARG A 325 13.25 24.09 2.30
N ARG A 326 12.13 24.01 3.01
CA ARG A 326 11.16 22.94 2.91
C ARG A 326 9.94 23.41 2.11
N ILE A 327 9.64 22.68 1.05
CA ILE A 327 8.54 22.99 0.14
C ILE A 327 7.54 21.84 0.20
N SER A 328 6.28 22.13 0.49
CA SER A 328 5.19 21.16 0.37
C SER A 328 4.38 21.42 -0.89
N VAL A 329 4.13 20.40 -1.69
CA VAL A 329 3.28 20.40 -2.86
C VAL A 329 2.14 19.43 -2.62
N LEU A 330 0.94 19.98 -2.38
CA LEU A 330 -0.22 19.23 -1.94
C LEU A 330 -1.35 19.33 -2.97
N GLY A 331 -1.91 18.17 -3.30
CA GLY A 331 -3.11 18.07 -4.11
C GLY A 331 -4.27 17.46 -3.35
N ARG A 332 -5.39 17.26 -4.06
CA ARG A 332 -6.64 16.78 -3.49
C ARG A 332 -6.50 15.43 -2.80
N MET A 333 -7.13 15.31 -1.65
CA MET A 333 -7.38 14.07 -0.92
C MET A 333 -8.81 13.60 -1.28
N LEU A 334 -8.92 12.45 -1.95
CA LEU A 334 -10.21 11.91 -2.40
C LEU A 334 -10.95 11.13 -1.30
N GLU A 335 -12.25 10.89 -1.52
CA GLU A 335 -13.10 10.02 -0.69
C GLU A 335 -13.35 10.52 0.74
N LEU A 336 -13.26 11.82 0.98
CA LEU A 336 -13.48 12.44 2.30
C LEU A 336 -14.94 12.83 2.56
N GLY A 337 -15.82 12.72 1.54
CA GLY A 337 -17.23 13.01 1.67
C GLY A 337 -17.55 14.48 1.99
N PRO A 338 -18.61 14.78 2.75
CA PRO A 338 -19.08 16.15 3.00
C PRO A 338 -18.08 17.07 3.71
N THR A 339 -17.15 16.49 4.48
CA THR A 339 -16.13 17.24 5.25
C THR A 339 -14.84 17.50 4.45
N GLU A 340 -14.85 17.23 3.15
CA GLU A 340 -13.66 17.31 2.30
C GLU A 340 -12.97 18.67 2.37
N ARG A 341 -13.72 19.78 2.24
CA ARG A 341 -13.17 21.15 2.29
C ARG A 341 -12.54 21.49 3.65
N GLU A 342 -13.20 21.11 4.74
CA GLU A 342 -12.71 21.36 6.10
C GLU A 342 -11.40 20.61 6.36
N LEU A 343 -11.34 19.33 5.97
CA LEU A 343 -10.15 18.51 6.11
C LEU A 343 -8.98 18.99 5.24
N HIS A 344 -9.25 19.54 4.04
CA HIS A 344 -8.22 20.17 3.22
C HIS A 344 -7.69 21.46 3.88
N ALA A 345 -8.56 22.29 4.46
CA ALA A 345 -8.15 23.50 5.17
C ALA A 345 -7.29 23.17 6.41
N GLU A 346 -7.71 22.22 7.24
CA GLU A 346 -6.93 21.75 8.39
C GLU A 346 -5.53 21.23 8.01
N VAL A 347 -5.45 20.50 6.90
CA VAL A 347 -4.17 19.98 6.40
C VAL A 347 -3.31 21.11 5.85
N GLY A 348 -3.90 22.08 5.17
CA GLY A 348 -3.19 23.28 4.68
C GLY A 348 -2.62 24.13 5.80
N ASP A 349 -3.41 24.36 6.87
CA ASP A 349 -2.92 25.08 8.07
C ASP A 349 -1.75 24.34 8.72
N TYR A 350 -1.84 23.02 8.79
CA TYR A 350 -0.75 22.19 9.28
C TYR A 350 0.48 22.27 8.37
N ALA A 351 0.30 22.28 7.05
CA ALA A 351 1.41 22.39 6.10
C ALA A 351 2.17 23.72 6.24
N ARG A 352 1.46 24.84 6.43
CA ARG A 352 2.04 26.18 6.69
C ARG A 352 2.90 26.22 7.95
N ALA A 353 2.61 25.39 8.93
CA ALA A 353 3.42 25.29 10.15
C ALA A 353 4.68 24.42 9.97
N GLN A 354 4.71 23.50 8.99
CA GLN A 354 5.79 22.53 8.79
C GLN A 354 6.74 22.87 7.64
N ALA A 355 6.30 23.66 6.65
CA ALA A 355 7.04 24.01 5.44
C ALA A 355 7.26 25.51 5.31
N ASP A 356 8.35 25.89 4.64
CA ASP A 356 8.70 27.31 4.40
C ASP A 356 7.94 27.87 3.18
N LEU A 357 7.50 26.99 2.26
CA LEU A 357 6.61 27.29 1.14
C LEU A 357 5.57 26.18 0.98
N THR A 358 4.33 26.58 0.73
CA THR A 358 3.22 25.65 0.52
C THR A 358 2.52 25.91 -0.81
N TYR A 359 2.48 24.86 -1.66
CA TYR A 359 1.85 24.86 -2.96
C TYR A 359 0.60 23.98 -2.91
N GLY A 360 -0.55 24.54 -3.24
CA GLY A 360 -1.80 23.81 -3.41
C GLY A 360 -2.19 23.75 -4.89
N VAL A 361 -2.80 22.64 -5.33
CA VAL A 361 -3.28 22.49 -6.71
C VAL A 361 -4.66 21.87 -6.81
N GLY A 362 -5.44 22.34 -7.78
CA GLY A 362 -6.78 21.85 -8.08
C GLY A 362 -7.87 22.56 -7.29
N GLU A 363 -8.99 21.88 -7.08
CA GLU A 363 -10.21 22.44 -6.47
C GLU A 363 -9.98 23.05 -5.08
N PHE A 364 -9.13 22.44 -4.26
CA PHE A 364 -8.82 22.87 -2.89
C PHE A 364 -7.44 23.54 -2.76
N ALA A 365 -6.94 24.10 -3.86
CA ALA A 365 -5.60 24.69 -3.88
C ALA A 365 -5.38 25.79 -2.83
N ARG A 366 -6.39 26.63 -2.59
CA ARG A 366 -6.33 27.76 -1.62
C ARG A 366 -6.37 27.29 -0.17
N GLU A 367 -7.09 26.21 0.09
CA GLU A 367 -7.12 25.55 1.38
C GLU A 367 -5.76 24.92 1.70
N LEU A 368 -5.12 24.28 0.70
CA LEU A 368 -3.90 23.51 0.86
C LEU A 368 -2.59 24.31 0.89
N GLY A 369 -2.52 25.46 0.21
CA GLY A 369 -1.26 26.19 0.08
C GLY A 369 -1.40 27.70 0.00
N ASP A 370 -0.32 28.43 0.31
CA ASP A 370 -0.22 29.89 0.15
C ASP A 370 -0.17 30.26 -1.33
N GLN A 371 0.44 29.41 -2.15
CA GLN A 371 0.43 29.51 -3.59
C GLN A 371 -0.55 28.48 -4.17
N ALA A 372 -1.60 28.97 -4.83
CA ALA A 372 -2.70 28.15 -5.34
C ALA A 372 -2.71 28.13 -6.88
N PHE A 373 -2.75 26.92 -7.44
CA PHE A 373 -2.74 26.70 -8.88
C PHE A 373 -4.00 25.95 -9.31
N ALA A 374 -4.55 26.34 -10.46
CA ALA A 374 -5.73 25.68 -10.98
C ALA A 374 -5.42 24.30 -11.54
N THR A 375 -4.24 24.11 -12.11
CA THR A 375 -3.84 22.87 -12.78
C THR A 375 -2.43 22.40 -12.40
N VAL A 376 -2.20 21.08 -12.52
CA VAL A 376 -0.87 20.47 -12.27
C VAL A 376 0.22 21.05 -13.18
N PRO A 377 0.00 21.29 -14.50
CA PRO A 377 1.02 21.93 -15.35
C PRO A 377 1.43 23.33 -14.89
N GLU A 378 0.47 24.18 -14.46
CA GLU A 378 0.77 25.52 -13.93
C GLU A 378 1.62 25.45 -12.67
N LEU A 379 1.25 24.59 -11.73
CA LEU A 379 2.03 24.34 -10.51
C LEU A 379 3.44 23.85 -10.88
N THR A 380 3.56 22.90 -11.81
CA THR A 380 4.86 22.33 -12.21
C THR A 380 5.79 23.40 -12.76
N ALA A 381 5.29 24.27 -13.64
CA ALA A 381 6.07 25.38 -14.22
C ALA A 381 6.55 26.37 -13.14
N ALA A 382 5.66 26.75 -12.20
CA ALA A 382 6.01 27.64 -11.10
C ALA A 382 7.06 26.99 -10.16
N LEU A 383 6.86 25.73 -9.79
CA LEU A 383 7.78 25.00 -8.93
C LEU A 383 9.17 24.87 -9.54
N LEU A 384 9.27 24.52 -10.83
CA LEU A 384 10.54 24.41 -11.54
C LEU A 384 11.30 25.73 -11.65
N SER A 385 10.60 26.86 -11.67
CA SER A 385 11.24 28.21 -11.66
C SER A 385 11.70 28.65 -10.26
N GLU A 386 11.14 28.07 -9.19
CA GLU A 386 11.39 28.48 -7.80
C GLU A 386 12.36 27.56 -7.06
N VAL A 387 12.41 26.25 -7.40
CA VAL A 387 13.24 25.26 -6.69
C VAL A 387 14.72 25.55 -6.85
N ARG A 388 15.48 25.45 -5.75
CA ARG A 388 16.91 25.78 -5.64
C ARG A 388 17.70 24.62 -5.06
N ASP A 389 19.01 24.68 -5.22
CA ASP A 389 19.93 23.74 -4.60
C ASP A 389 19.80 23.79 -3.06
N GLY A 390 19.73 22.62 -2.45
CA GLY A 390 19.54 22.47 -1.01
C GLY A 390 18.07 22.44 -0.55
N ASP A 391 17.10 22.69 -1.44
CA ASP A 391 15.68 22.56 -1.10
C ASP A 391 15.27 21.10 -0.85
N THR A 392 14.25 20.91 -0.03
CA THR A 392 13.53 19.63 0.09
C THR A 392 12.08 19.82 -0.30
N VAL A 393 11.63 19.07 -1.29
CA VAL A 393 10.28 19.17 -1.88
C VAL A 393 9.49 17.90 -1.58
N LEU A 394 8.45 18.00 -0.77
CA LEU A 394 7.46 16.93 -0.55
C LEU A 394 6.34 17.04 -1.58
N ILE A 395 6.00 15.95 -2.27
CA ILE A 395 4.89 15.89 -3.22
C ILE A 395 3.90 14.85 -2.76
N LYS A 396 2.64 15.28 -2.52
CA LYS A 396 1.59 14.38 -2.02
C LYS A 396 0.18 14.74 -2.49
N ALA A 397 -0.51 13.77 -3.11
CA ALA A 397 -1.91 13.85 -3.51
C ALA A 397 -2.51 12.46 -3.66
N SER A 398 -3.83 12.37 -3.81
CA SER A 398 -4.49 11.15 -4.27
C SER A 398 -4.16 10.87 -5.74
N ARG A 399 -4.21 9.58 -6.15
CA ARG A 399 -3.80 9.19 -7.51
C ARG A 399 -4.87 9.42 -8.57
N GLY A 400 -6.15 9.35 -8.22
CA GLY A 400 -7.26 9.48 -9.18
C GLY A 400 -7.22 8.42 -10.29
N ILE A 401 -7.10 7.15 -9.94
CA ILE A 401 -6.90 6.02 -10.87
C ILE A 401 -8.02 5.95 -11.93
N SER A 402 -9.25 6.29 -11.55
CA SER A 402 -10.42 6.28 -12.44
C SER A 402 -10.57 7.52 -13.33
N MET A 403 -9.71 8.53 -13.16
CA MET A 403 -9.76 9.81 -13.87
C MET A 403 -8.89 9.80 -15.12
N THR A 404 -9.30 10.57 -16.16
CA THR A 404 -8.44 10.84 -17.33
C THR A 404 -7.28 11.75 -16.94
N PRO A 405 -6.19 11.86 -17.77
CA PRO A 405 -5.10 12.79 -17.48
C PRO A 405 -5.57 14.25 -17.30
N GLU A 406 -6.52 14.72 -18.12
CA GLU A 406 -7.09 16.07 -18.04
C GLU A 406 -7.90 16.27 -16.74
N GLN A 407 -8.69 15.27 -16.37
CA GLN A 407 -9.42 15.29 -15.09
C GLN A 407 -8.49 15.30 -13.90
N ARG A 408 -7.39 14.52 -13.93
CA ARG A 408 -6.37 14.55 -12.86
C ARG A 408 -5.70 15.92 -12.74
N ALA A 409 -5.33 16.52 -13.86
CA ALA A 409 -4.64 17.82 -13.88
C ALA A 409 -5.48 18.92 -13.24
N SER A 410 -6.79 18.98 -13.54
CA SER A 410 -7.72 19.99 -12.97
C SER A 410 -8.17 19.64 -11.56
N ALA A 411 -8.27 18.36 -11.19
CA ALA A 411 -8.62 17.94 -9.84
C ALA A 411 -7.48 18.09 -8.83
N GLY A 412 -6.23 18.32 -9.29
CA GLY A 412 -5.06 18.39 -8.44
C GLY A 412 -4.69 17.03 -7.81
N VAL A 413 -4.81 15.96 -8.60
CA VAL A 413 -4.42 14.60 -8.22
C VAL A 413 -3.43 14.01 -9.22
N GLY A 414 -2.75 12.90 -8.87
CA GLY A 414 -1.79 12.26 -9.76
C GLY A 414 -0.52 13.08 -9.95
N LEU A 415 0.06 13.57 -8.86
CA LEU A 415 1.25 14.43 -8.85
C LEU A 415 2.58 13.66 -9.14
N ASP A 416 2.52 12.41 -9.54
CA ASP A 416 3.65 11.63 -10.07
C ASP A 416 4.35 12.33 -11.24
N THR A 417 3.60 13.04 -12.09
CA THR A 417 4.16 13.87 -13.19
C THR A 417 5.00 15.05 -12.68
N VAL A 418 4.69 15.63 -11.52
CA VAL A 418 5.49 16.69 -10.88
C VAL A 418 6.82 16.11 -10.40
N VAL A 419 6.79 14.90 -9.80
CA VAL A 419 8.02 14.17 -9.41
C VAL A 419 8.91 13.95 -10.62
N GLU A 420 8.36 13.43 -11.71
CA GLU A 420 9.10 13.17 -12.95
C GLU A 420 9.72 14.45 -13.52
N ALA A 421 8.97 15.56 -13.54
CA ALA A 421 9.46 16.84 -14.04
C ALA A 421 10.62 17.39 -13.20
N LEU A 422 10.54 17.29 -11.85
CA LEU A 422 11.64 17.71 -10.98
C LEU A 422 12.90 16.85 -11.18
N LEU A 423 12.75 15.54 -11.34
CA LEU A 423 13.88 14.65 -11.58
C LEU A 423 14.54 14.94 -12.94
N ALA A 424 13.76 15.16 -14.00
CA ALA A 424 14.27 15.52 -15.32
C ALA A 424 15.02 16.86 -15.32
N ALA A 425 14.49 17.87 -14.61
CA ALA A 425 15.15 19.18 -14.47
C ALA A 425 16.47 19.10 -13.69
N ARG A 426 16.56 18.19 -12.71
CA ARG A 426 17.79 17.92 -11.94
C ARG A 426 18.90 17.39 -12.83
N GLU A 427 18.62 16.40 -13.67
CA GLU A 427 19.58 15.80 -14.61
C GLU A 427 20.08 16.82 -15.66
N GLN A 428 19.20 17.66 -16.19
CA GLN A 428 19.57 18.70 -17.16
C GLN A 428 20.47 19.79 -16.55
N GLY A 429 20.36 20.07 -15.26
CA GLY A 429 21.22 20.99 -14.53
C GLY A 429 22.64 20.45 -14.30
N GLU A 430 22.79 19.15 -14.13
CA GLU A 430 24.09 18.49 -13.98
C GLU A 430 24.91 18.50 -15.29
N VAL A 431 24.23 18.45 -16.44
CA VAL A 431 24.90 18.51 -17.78
C VAL A 431 25.37 19.90 -18.18
N LYS A 432 24.81 20.97 -17.57
CA LYS A 432 25.23 22.38 -17.89
C LYS A 432 26.35 22.87 -16.98
N GLY A 433 26.82 22.09 -16.03
CA GLY A 433 27.87 22.44 -15.06
C GLY A 433 29.21 21.77 -15.31
N VAL A 434 29.47 21.23 -16.54
CA VAL A 434 30.79 20.69 -16.93
C VAL A 434 31.44 21.59 -17.95
#